data_c868a09756777b6ad57bec6ef8f246b2
#
_entry.id   c868a09756777b6ad57bec6ef8f246b2
#
_cell.length_a   1.000
_cell.length_b   1.000
_cell.length_c   1.000
_cell.angle_alpha   90.00
_cell.angle_beta   90.00
_cell.angle_gamma   90.00
#
_symmetry.space_group_name_H-M   'P 1'
#
loop_
_entity.id
_entity.type
_entity.pdbx_description
1 polymer ?
#
loop_
_entity_poly.entity_id
_entity_poly.type
_entity_poly.pdbx_seq_one_letter_code
_entity_poly.pdbx_strand_id
1 'polypeptide(L)'
;MDDKDEDLGAFDPNIPEEGPSAPPPGWLDDVHGYQGHKGGEDDNPLYPPPPAYNPQPELNRNTLVPNVRVPTVSEDVARDALLKFVESKWRYSSKPARNLTFKELKPITVYRYRLETYTETRTSAWQFEPYNGQVVDGPQYGVSPPPWDIPVSLPQRYTDMVEKVRVPHSSFVKLCHKCNGCGRTRCNNCHGRGQKRCTFCHGHGRSRNKRCTSCHGRGRKRCTSCHGHGYKTCSVCHGSQNLLHFIQLTVTWKNDVADFIPDRQPDFPDKKFEKVTGDPFFIDESVLVYPIQGFPDHEICDVSTKMINEHLNRFGSTSRILQQRQTIELVPLTHAYYTYNGKDYSFFVYGMENKVFAAKYPSACTIL
;
A
#
# COMPACT_ATOMS: atom_id res chain seq x y z
N MET A 1 -10.14 45.75 37.63
CA MET A 1 -10.04 46.15 36.21
C MET A 1 -9.51 44.97 35.50
N ASP A 2 -10.46 44.17 35.02
CA ASP A 2 -10.18 42.91 34.31
C ASP A 2 -9.91 43.26 32.83
N ASP A 3 -8.65 43.18 32.46
CA ASP A 3 -8.29 43.18 31.05
C ASP A 3 -8.78 41.87 30.45
N LYS A 4 -9.91 41.93 29.75
CA LYS A 4 -10.32 40.93 28.82
C LYS A 4 -9.30 40.91 27.67
N ASP A 5 -8.37 39.98 27.76
CA ASP A 5 -7.59 39.53 26.61
C ASP A 5 -8.61 39.01 25.56
N GLU A 6 -8.92 39.81 24.58
CA GLU A 6 -9.61 39.37 23.37
C GLU A 6 -8.73 38.30 22.73
N ASP A 7 -9.25 37.10 22.77
CA ASP A 7 -8.63 35.89 22.17
C ASP A 7 -8.71 36.04 20.65
N LEU A 8 -7.71 36.70 20.08
CA LEU A 8 -7.53 36.87 18.65
C LEU A 8 -7.22 35.51 18.01
N GLY A 9 -8.26 34.80 17.60
CA GLY A 9 -8.17 33.60 16.81
C GLY A 9 -7.96 32.35 17.66
N ALA A 10 -9.03 31.81 18.19
CA ALA A 10 -9.04 30.48 18.76
C ALA A 10 -8.50 29.51 17.72
N PHE A 11 -7.31 29.00 17.97
CA PHE A 11 -6.74 27.89 17.24
C PHE A 11 -7.64 26.68 17.52
N ASP A 12 -8.39 26.23 16.52
CA ASP A 12 -9.17 25.00 16.62
C ASP A 12 -8.18 23.81 16.61
N PRO A 13 -8.05 23.08 17.73
CA PRO A 13 -7.14 21.94 17.79
C PRO A 13 -7.57 20.75 16.92
N ASN A 14 -8.78 20.77 16.36
CA ASN A 14 -9.31 19.73 15.50
C ASN A 14 -9.02 19.96 14.00
N ILE A 15 -8.51 21.13 13.62
CA ILE A 15 -8.04 21.34 12.25
C ILE A 15 -6.65 20.72 12.12
N PRO A 16 -6.44 19.71 11.26
CA PRO A 16 -5.13 19.13 11.05
C PRO A 16 -4.12 20.23 10.67
N GLU A 17 -3.05 20.36 11.40
CA GLU A 17 -2.03 21.40 11.17
C GLU A 17 -1.36 21.32 9.78
N GLU A 18 -1.58 20.22 9.07
CA GLU A 18 -0.95 19.89 7.77
C GLU A 18 -1.97 19.60 6.66
N GLY A 19 -3.26 19.80 6.92
CA GLY A 19 -4.31 19.60 5.92
C GLY A 19 -4.27 20.65 4.80
N PRO A 20 -4.77 20.32 3.58
CA PRO A 20 -4.90 21.29 2.51
C PRO A 20 -5.87 22.41 2.94
N SER A 21 -5.45 23.67 2.81
CA SER A 21 -6.35 24.79 3.07
C SER A 21 -7.22 25.06 1.86
N ALA A 22 -8.52 25.22 2.07
CA ALA A 22 -9.43 25.55 0.97
C ALA A 22 -9.04 26.87 0.31
N PRO A 23 -9.09 26.97 -1.02
CA PRO A 23 -8.87 28.22 -1.72
C PRO A 23 -9.97 29.25 -1.37
N PRO A 24 -9.71 30.55 -1.58
CA PRO A 24 -10.72 31.58 -1.37
C PRO A 24 -11.99 31.30 -2.18
N PRO A 25 -13.17 31.75 -1.70
CA PRO A 25 -14.40 31.65 -2.48
C PRO A 25 -14.23 32.31 -3.87
N GLY A 26 -14.71 31.63 -4.92
CA GLY A 26 -14.59 32.09 -6.32
C GLY A 26 -13.32 31.69 -7.04
N TRP A 27 -12.29 31.23 -6.34
CA TRP A 27 -11.04 30.80 -6.97
C TRP A 27 -11.21 29.53 -7.81
N LEU A 28 -12.12 28.63 -7.40
CA LEU A 28 -12.38 27.36 -8.09
C LEU A 28 -13.17 27.54 -9.39
N ASP A 29 -13.79 28.71 -9.62
CA ASP A 29 -14.60 28.95 -10.81
C ASP A 29 -13.76 28.93 -12.09
N ASP A 30 -12.46 29.22 -11.95
CA ASP A 30 -11.50 29.21 -13.08
C ASP A 30 -10.79 27.86 -13.27
N VAL A 31 -11.00 26.89 -12.35
CA VAL A 31 -10.35 25.57 -12.40
C VAL A 31 -11.38 24.51 -12.78
N HIS A 32 -11.68 24.41 -14.06
CA HIS A 32 -12.65 23.45 -14.57
C HIS A 32 -12.21 22.00 -14.38
N GLY A 33 -13.14 21.12 -13.99
CA GLY A 33 -12.89 19.69 -13.82
C GLY A 33 -12.33 19.26 -12.45
N TYR A 34 -11.96 20.21 -11.58
CA TYR A 34 -11.44 19.96 -10.23
C TYR A 34 -12.38 20.40 -9.11
N GLN A 35 -13.61 20.72 -9.46
CA GLN A 35 -14.62 21.09 -8.49
C GLN A 35 -15.03 19.84 -7.70
N GLY A 36 -14.47 19.69 -6.50
CA GLY A 36 -14.85 18.64 -5.58
C GLY A 36 -16.30 18.79 -5.14
N HIS A 37 -17.03 17.69 -4.98
CA HIS A 37 -18.31 17.68 -4.34
C HIS A 37 -18.19 18.35 -2.96
N LYS A 38 -19.09 19.27 -2.66
CA LYS A 38 -19.31 19.79 -1.31
C LYS A 38 -19.92 18.66 -0.47
N GLY A 39 -19.08 17.86 0.15
CA GLY A 39 -19.58 16.79 1.02
C GLY A 39 -18.46 15.99 1.64
N GLY A 40 -18.30 16.04 2.96
CA GLY A 40 -17.57 15.09 3.77
C GLY A 40 -16.05 15.34 3.86
N GLU A 41 -15.58 15.37 5.06
CA GLU A 41 -14.22 15.75 5.46
C GLU A 41 -13.09 14.74 5.08
N ASP A 42 -13.35 13.63 4.37
CA ASP A 42 -12.36 12.57 4.18
C ASP A 42 -12.22 11.99 2.74
N ASP A 43 -12.97 12.47 1.76
CA ASP A 43 -12.93 11.87 0.42
C ASP A 43 -12.11 12.71 -0.57
N ASN A 44 -10.87 12.29 -0.84
CA ASN A 44 -10.15 12.71 -2.04
C ASN A 44 -11.00 12.37 -3.27
N PRO A 45 -11.43 13.35 -4.08
CA PRO A 45 -12.32 13.09 -5.21
C PRO A 45 -11.64 12.14 -6.20
N LEU A 46 -12.22 10.96 -6.36
CA LEU A 46 -11.85 9.99 -7.37
C LEU A 46 -12.54 10.38 -8.68
N TYR A 47 -11.76 10.64 -9.71
CA TYR A 47 -12.28 10.97 -11.02
C TYR A 47 -12.58 9.70 -11.80
N PRO A 48 -13.85 9.49 -12.22
CA PRO A 48 -14.18 8.34 -13.05
C PRO A 48 -13.39 8.43 -14.37
N PRO A 49 -12.83 7.32 -14.85
CA PRO A 49 -12.14 7.30 -16.13
C PRO A 49 -13.12 7.60 -17.27
N PRO A 50 -12.63 8.15 -18.40
CA PRO A 50 -13.44 8.26 -19.59
C PRO A 50 -13.93 6.86 -20.00
N PRO A 51 -15.11 6.74 -20.63
CA PRO A 51 -15.67 5.45 -21.00
C PRO A 51 -14.65 4.66 -21.81
N ALA A 52 -14.35 3.43 -21.35
CA ALA A 52 -13.42 2.56 -22.03
C ALA A 52 -14.00 2.11 -23.37
N TYR A 53 -13.19 2.14 -24.40
CA TYR A 53 -13.52 1.46 -25.66
C TYR A 53 -13.59 -0.05 -25.35
N ASN A 54 -14.78 -0.62 -25.42
CA ASN A 54 -14.98 -2.07 -25.35
C ASN A 54 -14.72 -2.65 -26.76
N PRO A 55 -13.57 -3.28 -26.98
CA PRO A 55 -13.37 -4.02 -28.22
C PRO A 55 -14.43 -5.13 -28.31
N GLN A 56 -15.11 -5.23 -29.44
CA GLN A 56 -16.04 -6.34 -29.65
C GLN A 56 -15.27 -7.67 -29.57
N PRO A 57 -15.85 -8.71 -28.96
CA PRO A 57 -15.18 -10.00 -28.84
C PRO A 57 -14.87 -10.53 -30.22
N GLU A 58 -13.61 -10.78 -30.51
CA GLU A 58 -13.25 -11.62 -31.67
C GLU A 58 -13.74 -13.04 -31.40
N LEU A 59 -14.81 -13.44 -32.06
CA LEU A 59 -15.55 -14.70 -31.88
C LEU A 59 -14.76 -15.99 -32.14
N ASN A 60 -13.46 -15.91 -32.43
CA ASN A 60 -12.64 -17.03 -32.87
C ASN A 60 -11.40 -17.36 -32.02
N ARG A 61 -11.38 -17.00 -30.76
CA ARG A 61 -10.32 -17.54 -29.88
C ARG A 61 -10.74 -18.90 -29.33
N ASN A 62 -10.68 -19.94 -30.15
CA ASN A 62 -10.64 -21.32 -29.68
C ASN A 62 -9.30 -21.52 -28.93
N THR A 63 -9.29 -21.22 -27.65
CA THR A 63 -8.18 -21.53 -26.74
C THR A 63 -8.21 -23.03 -26.46
N LEU A 64 -7.63 -23.81 -27.37
CA LEU A 64 -7.37 -25.24 -27.13
C LEU A 64 -6.32 -25.35 -26.05
N VAL A 65 -6.75 -25.73 -24.87
CA VAL A 65 -5.85 -25.97 -23.75
C VAL A 65 -5.01 -27.23 -24.05
N PRO A 66 -3.68 -27.14 -24.05
CA PRO A 66 -2.82 -28.29 -24.30
C PRO A 66 -2.99 -29.37 -23.24
N ASN A 67 -2.83 -30.63 -23.63
CA ASN A 67 -2.87 -31.76 -22.71
C ASN A 67 -1.57 -31.78 -21.87
N VAL A 68 -1.65 -31.45 -20.61
CA VAL A 68 -0.49 -31.27 -19.75
C VAL A 68 -0.18 -32.54 -18.97
N ARG A 69 1.07 -33.01 -19.09
CA ARG A 69 1.57 -34.11 -18.25
C ARG A 69 2.03 -33.56 -16.90
N VAL A 70 1.52 -34.18 -15.81
CA VAL A 70 1.94 -33.85 -14.44
C VAL A 70 3.38 -34.27 -14.24
N PRO A 71 4.30 -33.38 -13.88
CA PRO A 71 5.67 -33.75 -13.57
C PRO A 71 5.68 -34.66 -12.32
N THR A 72 6.33 -35.82 -12.43
CA THR A 72 6.52 -36.73 -11.31
C THR A 72 7.83 -36.40 -10.61
N VAL A 73 7.76 -36.25 -9.29
CA VAL A 73 8.96 -36.03 -8.46
C VAL A 73 9.64 -37.40 -8.22
N SER A 74 10.95 -37.50 -8.46
CA SER A 74 11.72 -38.71 -8.15
C SER A 74 11.90 -38.86 -6.62
N GLU A 75 12.19 -40.10 -6.18
CA GLU A 75 12.47 -40.39 -4.76
C GLU A 75 13.62 -39.54 -4.22
N ASP A 76 14.67 -39.34 -5.01
CA ASP A 76 15.84 -38.55 -4.60
C ASP A 76 15.47 -37.08 -4.39
N VAL A 77 14.70 -36.49 -5.33
CA VAL A 77 14.22 -35.10 -5.20
C VAL A 77 13.29 -34.95 -3.98
N ALA A 78 12.40 -35.94 -3.76
CA ALA A 78 11.50 -35.93 -2.60
C ALA A 78 12.28 -36.02 -1.28
N ARG A 79 13.32 -36.86 -1.23
CA ARG A 79 14.20 -37.02 -0.08
C ARG A 79 14.99 -35.75 0.22
N ASP A 80 15.57 -35.14 -0.80
CA ASP A 80 16.35 -33.89 -0.66
C ASP A 80 15.46 -32.73 -0.21
N ALA A 81 14.24 -32.65 -0.75
CA ALA A 81 13.26 -31.65 -0.33
C ALA A 81 12.90 -31.83 1.16
N LEU A 82 12.66 -33.08 1.59
CA LEU A 82 12.36 -33.39 2.98
C LEU A 82 13.56 -33.08 3.89
N LEU A 83 14.78 -33.38 3.48
CA LEU A 83 16.00 -33.04 4.23
C LEU A 83 16.14 -31.54 4.44
N LYS A 84 15.98 -30.74 3.39
CA LYS A 84 16.00 -29.26 3.48
C LYS A 84 14.91 -28.74 4.42
N PHE A 85 13.70 -29.31 4.34
CA PHE A 85 12.60 -28.96 5.25
C PHE A 85 12.96 -29.24 6.72
N VAL A 86 13.49 -30.43 7.00
CA VAL A 86 13.85 -30.86 8.36
C VAL A 86 15.00 -30.01 8.91
N GLU A 87 16.02 -29.72 8.13
CA GLU A 87 17.15 -28.87 8.51
C GLU A 87 16.71 -27.43 8.84
N SER A 88 15.63 -26.96 8.21
CA SER A 88 15.04 -25.65 8.55
C SER A 88 14.35 -25.62 9.91
N LYS A 89 14.13 -26.79 10.56
CA LYS A 89 13.37 -26.95 11.80
C LYS A 89 14.28 -27.47 12.94
N TRP A 90 14.69 -26.63 13.84
CA TRP A 90 15.58 -26.98 14.96
C TRP A 90 15.10 -28.14 15.85
N ARG A 91 13.80 -28.47 15.81
CA ARG A 91 13.21 -29.57 16.59
C ARG A 91 13.20 -30.93 15.89
N TYR A 92 13.57 -30.98 14.62
CA TYR A 92 13.48 -32.21 13.83
C TYR A 92 14.87 -32.83 13.66
N SER A 93 14.93 -34.18 13.77
CA SER A 93 16.14 -34.94 13.46
C SER A 93 16.19 -35.28 11.97
N SER A 94 17.34 -35.20 11.34
CA SER A 94 17.52 -35.60 9.94
C SER A 94 17.60 -37.13 9.74
N LYS A 95 17.76 -37.93 10.82
CA LYS A 95 17.85 -39.40 10.72
C LYS A 95 16.66 -40.05 10.01
N PRO A 96 15.39 -39.73 10.34
CA PRO A 96 14.24 -40.31 9.63
C PRO A 96 14.24 -39.97 8.14
N ALA A 97 14.55 -38.75 7.76
CA ALA A 97 14.59 -38.33 6.36
C ALA A 97 15.70 -39.03 5.54
N ARG A 98 16.81 -39.38 6.17
CA ARG A 98 17.91 -40.12 5.52
C ARG A 98 17.60 -41.62 5.38
N ASN A 99 16.90 -42.21 6.36
CA ASN A 99 16.73 -43.65 6.48
C ASN A 99 15.30 -44.13 6.16
N LEU A 100 14.47 -43.27 5.57
CA LEU A 100 13.13 -43.61 5.14
C LEU A 100 13.17 -44.53 3.90
N THR A 101 12.14 -45.37 3.78
CA THR A 101 11.88 -46.17 2.58
C THR A 101 10.56 -45.70 1.99
N PHE A 102 10.58 -45.20 0.75
CA PHE A 102 9.37 -44.81 0.06
C PHE A 102 8.52 -46.03 -0.26
N LYS A 103 7.20 -45.89 -0.07
CA LYS A 103 6.20 -46.84 -0.49
C LYS A 103 5.59 -46.46 -1.83
N GLU A 104 5.23 -45.18 -1.95
CA GLU A 104 4.53 -44.66 -3.12
C GLU A 104 4.75 -43.15 -3.21
N LEU A 105 4.94 -42.69 -4.42
CA LEU A 105 4.92 -41.27 -4.78
C LEU A 105 3.72 -41.03 -5.70
N LYS A 106 2.65 -40.46 -5.14
CA LYS A 106 1.39 -40.22 -5.87
C LYS A 106 1.37 -38.80 -6.41
N PRO A 107 1.53 -38.59 -7.74
CA PRO A 107 1.39 -37.27 -8.34
C PRO A 107 -0.09 -36.87 -8.34
N ILE A 108 -0.35 -35.58 -8.09
CA ILE A 108 -1.68 -34.99 -8.02
C ILE A 108 -1.67 -33.78 -8.94
N THR A 109 -2.65 -33.69 -9.82
CA THR A 109 -2.82 -32.53 -10.70
C THR A 109 -3.55 -31.44 -9.94
N VAL A 110 -2.92 -30.29 -9.80
CA VAL A 110 -3.53 -29.11 -9.21
C VAL A 110 -3.40 -27.97 -10.20
N TYR A 111 -4.51 -27.40 -10.58
CA TYR A 111 -4.56 -26.21 -11.43
C TYR A 111 -4.77 -24.98 -10.57
N ARG A 112 -4.02 -23.91 -10.86
CA ARG A 112 -4.25 -22.59 -10.31
C ARG A 112 -4.69 -21.66 -11.44
N TYR A 113 -5.88 -21.12 -11.31
CA TYR A 113 -6.33 -20.01 -12.12
C TYR A 113 -5.95 -18.70 -11.46
N ARG A 114 -5.34 -17.80 -12.21
CA ARG A 114 -4.96 -16.45 -11.79
C ARG A 114 -5.51 -15.42 -12.74
N LEU A 115 -6.19 -14.43 -12.21
CA LEU A 115 -6.60 -13.23 -12.92
C LEU A 115 -5.84 -12.03 -12.36
N GLU A 116 -5.15 -11.31 -13.22
CA GLU A 116 -4.50 -10.04 -12.92
C GLU A 116 -5.22 -8.93 -13.68
N THR A 117 -5.61 -7.87 -12.98
CA THR A 117 -6.22 -6.69 -13.58
C THR A 117 -5.37 -5.48 -13.23
N TYR A 118 -4.72 -4.93 -14.23
CA TYR A 118 -3.87 -3.76 -14.10
C TYR A 118 -4.68 -2.50 -14.31
N THR A 119 -4.76 -1.67 -13.27
CA THR A 119 -5.65 -0.51 -13.21
C THR A 119 -4.89 0.78 -13.00
N GLU A 120 -5.47 1.88 -13.49
CA GLU A 120 -5.03 3.24 -13.21
C GLU A 120 -6.17 4.02 -12.54
N THR A 121 -5.87 4.64 -11.40
CA THR A 121 -6.78 5.55 -10.70
C THR A 121 -6.16 6.92 -10.60
N ARG A 122 -6.98 7.96 -10.68
CA ARG A 122 -6.56 9.36 -10.54
C ARG A 122 -7.38 10.07 -9.47
N THR A 123 -6.68 10.63 -8.50
CA THR A 123 -7.28 11.44 -7.43
C THR A 123 -6.56 12.78 -7.35
N SER A 124 -7.26 13.84 -6.96
CA SER A 124 -6.65 15.14 -6.77
C SER A 124 -6.91 15.68 -5.38
N ALA A 125 -5.95 16.41 -4.85
CA ALA A 125 -6.08 17.08 -3.56
C ALA A 125 -5.32 18.41 -3.59
N TRP A 126 -5.83 19.40 -2.85
CA TRP A 126 -5.09 20.62 -2.60
C TRP A 126 -3.86 20.32 -1.73
N GLN A 127 -2.72 20.85 -2.16
CA GLN A 127 -1.46 20.77 -1.43
C GLN A 127 -0.87 22.17 -1.30
N PHE A 128 0.04 22.32 -0.37
CA PHE A 128 0.79 23.57 -0.22
C PHE A 128 2.25 23.29 0.17
N GLU A 129 3.09 24.26 -0.15
CA GLU A 129 4.50 24.27 0.24
C GLU A 129 4.91 25.70 0.64
N PRO A 130 6.00 25.87 1.42
CA PRO A 130 6.53 27.21 1.72
C PRO A 130 6.87 27.97 0.43
N TYR A 131 6.35 29.18 0.29
CA TYR A 131 6.65 30.01 -0.87
C TYR A 131 7.95 30.78 -0.66
N ASN A 132 8.95 30.45 -1.47
CA ASN A 132 10.27 31.07 -1.45
C ASN A 132 10.62 31.74 -2.78
N GLY A 133 9.63 32.20 -3.54
CA GLY A 133 9.82 32.81 -4.85
C GLY A 133 9.75 31.84 -6.03
N GLN A 134 9.19 30.63 -5.82
CA GLN A 134 8.95 29.69 -6.93
C GLN A 134 8.02 30.32 -7.97
N VAL A 135 8.10 29.83 -9.22
CA VAL A 135 7.17 30.21 -10.28
C VAL A 135 5.75 29.80 -9.89
N VAL A 136 4.82 30.74 -9.99
CA VAL A 136 3.41 30.53 -9.71
C VAL A 136 2.68 30.33 -11.03
N ASP A 137 2.39 29.08 -11.35
CA ASP A 137 1.63 28.71 -12.55
C ASP A 137 0.13 28.69 -12.19
N GLY A 138 -0.47 29.85 -12.25
CA GLY A 138 -1.89 30.05 -11.89
C GLY A 138 -2.83 30.14 -13.10
N PRO A 139 -4.14 30.29 -12.85
CA PRO A 139 -5.18 30.37 -13.90
C PRO A 139 -4.97 31.49 -14.94
N GLN A 140 -4.18 32.50 -14.59
CA GLN A 140 -3.82 33.59 -15.54
C GLN A 140 -2.98 33.11 -16.72
N TYR A 141 -2.35 31.94 -16.64
CA TYR A 141 -1.51 31.39 -17.71
C TYR A 141 -2.25 30.36 -18.59
N GLY A 142 -3.43 29.90 -18.16
CA GLY A 142 -4.22 28.95 -18.93
C GLY A 142 -5.28 28.25 -18.09
N VAL A 143 -6.04 27.38 -18.73
CA VAL A 143 -7.04 26.53 -18.09
C VAL A 143 -6.37 25.23 -17.61
N SER A 144 -6.64 24.83 -16.39
CA SER A 144 -6.15 23.53 -15.88
C SER A 144 -6.75 22.39 -16.68
N PRO A 145 -5.92 21.48 -17.22
CA PRO A 145 -6.43 20.32 -17.95
C PRO A 145 -7.20 19.36 -17.03
N PRO A 146 -8.19 18.63 -17.55
CA PRO A 146 -8.85 17.56 -16.81
C PRO A 146 -7.85 16.52 -16.30
N PRO A 147 -8.16 15.80 -15.22
CA PRO A 147 -7.22 14.84 -14.62
C PRO A 147 -6.71 13.78 -15.58
N TRP A 148 -7.56 13.32 -16.51
CA TRP A 148 -7.22 12.28 -17.48
C TRP A 148 -6.43 12.78 -18.70
N ASP A 149 -6.38 14.08 -18.92
CA ASP A 149 -5.60 14.70 -20.01
C ASP A 149 -4.18 15.08 -19.59
N ILE A 150 -3.85 14.97 -18.29
CA ILE A 150 -2.51 15.19 -17.79
C ILE A 150 -1.61 14.04 -18.20
N PRO A 151 -0.55 14.29 -19.01
CA PRO A 151 0.35 13.24 -19.44
C PRO A 151 1.17 12.72 -18.25
N VAL A 152 1.25 11.41 -18.12
CA VAL A 152 2.06 10.70 -17.11
C VAL A 152 2.79 9.56 -17.80
N SER A 153 3.98 9.23 -17.29
CA SER A 153 4.74 8.10 -17.81
C SER A 153 4.17 6.79 -17.27
N LEU A 154 3.76 5.90 -18.17
CA LEU A 154 3.29 4.58 -17.79
C LEU A 154 4.46 3.76 -17.19
N PRO A 155 4.30 3.17 -16.01
CA PRO A 155 5.30 2.27 -15.44
C PRO A 155 5.33 0.93 -16.19
N GLN A 156 6.23 0.05 -15.76
CA GLN A 156 6.24 -1.33 -16.24
C GLN A 156 4.89 -1.99 -15.91
N ARG A 157 4.32 -2.71 -16.88
CA ARG A 157 3.03 -3.39 -16.72
C ARG A 157 3.03 -4.31 -15.51
N TYR A 158 1.87 -4.41 -14.85
CA TYR A 158 1.64 -5.22 -13.65
C TYR A 158 2.53 -4.87 -12.45
N THR A 159 3.05 -3.64 -12.43
CA THR A 159 3.84 -3.12 -11.30
C THR A 159 3.06 -2.02 -10.60
N ASP A 160 2.93 -2.14 -9.28
CA ASP A 160 2.31 -1.12 -8.45
C ASP A 160 3.20 0.13 -8.41
N MET A 161 2.62 1.28 -8.73
CA MET A 161 3.32 2.56 -8.70
C MET A 161 2.37 3.70 -8.36
N VAL A 162 2.90 4.71 -7.68
CA VAL A 162 2.19 5.96 -7.41
C VAL A 162 3.05 7.12 -7.89
N GLU A 163 2.49 7.95 -8.75
CA GLU A 163 3.11 9.19 -9.23
C GLU A 163 2.28 10.38 -8.79
N LYS A 164 2.96 11.44 -8.39
CA LYS A 164 2.34 12.70 -7.96
C LYS A 164 2.76 13.81 -8.90
N VAL A 165 1.80 14.40 -9.59
CA VAL A 165 2.02 15.44 -10.58
C VAL A 165 1.31 16.71 -10.13
N ARG A 166 1.97 17.85 -10.23
CA ARG A 166 1.33 19.16 -10.04
C ARG A 166 0.47 19.46 -11.26
N VAL A 167 -0.80 19.79 -11.01
CA VAL A 167 -1.74 20.17 -12.08
C VAL A 167 -1.32 21.54 -12.63
N PRO A 168 -1.11 21.68 -13.95
CA PRO A 168 -0.78 22.97 -14.57
C PRO A 168 -1.86 24.02 -14.30
N HIS A 169 -1.49 25.26 -14.20
CA HIS A 169 -2.36 26.43 -14.06
C HIS A 169 -3.27 26.40 -12.81
N SER A 170 -2.89 25.64 -11.77
CA SER A 170 -3.66 25.52 -10.52
C SER A 170 -3.03 26.24 -9.33
N SER A 171 -1.86 26.86 -9.50
CA SER A 171 -1.06 27.38 -8.38
C SER A 171 -1.44 28.81 -8.01
N PHE A 172 -1.40 29.13 -6.71
CA PHE A 172 -1.56 30.48 -6.19
C PHE A 172 -0.84 30.64 -4.85
N VAL A 173 -0.55 31.91 -4.48
CA VAL A 173 0.11 32.22 -3.22
C VAL A 173 -0.90 32.77 -2.21
N LYS A 174 -0.86 32.25 -0.99
CA LYS A 174 -1.69 32.69 0.13
C LYS A 174 -0.84 32.88 1.39
N LEU A 175 -1.27 33.78 2.28
CA LEU A 175 -0.66 33.91 3.62
C LEU A 175 -0.72 32.57 4.36
N CYS A 176 0.35 32.25 5.08
CA CYS A 176 0.38 31.02 5.88
C CYS A 176 -0.71 31.05 6.94
N HIS A 177 -1.59 30.07 6.92
CA HIS A 177 -2.72 29.94 7.83
C HIS A 177 -2.29 29.78 9.31
N LYS A 178 -1.14 29.15 9.55
CA LYS A 178 -0.64 28.90 10.92
C LYS A 178 -0.07 30.14 11.61
N CYS A 179 0.54 31.03 10.89
CA CYS A 179 1.18 32.22 11.44
C CYS A 179 0.61 33.54 10.89
N ASN A 180 -0.46 33.47 10.09
CA ASN A 180 -1.12 34.62 9.47
C ASN A 180 -0.13 35.60 8.82
N GLY A 181 0.85 35.06 8.08
CA GLY A 181 1.86 35.85 7.40
C GLY A 181 3.04 36.34 8.25
N CYS A 182 3.07 36.04 9.56
CA CYS A 182 4.15 36.50 10.46
C CYS A 182 5.46 35.72 10.32
N GLY A 183 5.47 34.54 9.70
CA GLY A 183 6.64 33.66 9.60
C GLY A 183 7.05 33.01 10.94
N ARG A 184 6.41 33.36 12.04
CA ARG A 184 6.76 32.93 13.40
C ARG A 184 5.50 32.54 14.17
N THR A 185 5.63 31.60 15.10
CA THR A 185 4.58 31.18 16.03
C THR A 185 5.01 31.43 17.45
N ARG A 186 4.07 31.76 18.29
CA ARG A 186 4.31 31.97 19.71
C ARG A 186 4.86 30.69 20.35
N CYS A 187 5.89 30.78 21.14
CA CYS A 187 6.46 29.62 21.82
C CYS A 187 5.51 29.12 22.92
N ASN A 188 4.92 27.96 22.74
CA ASN A 188 3.98 27.35 23.69
C ASN A 188 4.65 27.12 25.09
N ASN A 189 5.95 26.86 25.09
CA ASN A 189 6.69 26.51 26.30
C ASN A 189 6.91 27.69 27.26
N CYS A 190 6.94 28.92 26.77
CA CYS A 190 7.07 30.13 27.56
C CYS A 190 5.94 31.15 27.33
N HIS A 191 4.94 30.77 26.54
CA HIS A 191 3.81 31.62 26.18
C HIS A 191 4.24 33.00 25.65
N GLY A 192 5.24 33.01 24.76
CA GLY A 192 5.77 34.25 24.16
C GLY A 192 6.74 35.05 25.05
N ARG A 193 6.92 34.70 26.29
CA ARG A 193 7.72 35.51 27.27
C ARG A 193 9.24 35.35 27.11
N GLY A 194 9.72 34.40 26.36
CA GLY A 194 11.15 34.07 26.21
C GLY A 194 11.79 33.46 27.44
N GLN A 195 11.12 33.54 28.58
CA GLN A 195 11.62 33.08 29.88
C GLN A 195 10.57 32.20 30.57
N LYS A 196 11.04 31.23 31.36
CA LYS A 196 10.22 30.38 32.21
C LYS A 196 10.53 30.66 33.70
N ARG A 197 9.54 30.45 34.53
CA ARG A 197 9.71 30.45 35.99
C ARG A 197 10.74 29.37 36.35
N CYS A 198 11.69 29.71 37.22
CA CYS A 198 12.67 28.74 37.71
C CYS A 198 11.97 27.69 38.57
N THR A 199 12.00 26.45 38.16
CA THR A 199 11.36 25.35 38.90
C THR A 199 12.07 25.05 40.23
N PHE A 200 13.38 25.30 40.30
CA PHE A 200 14.15 25.03 41.52
C PHE A 200 13.83 25.98 42.67
N CYS A 201 13.62 27.27 42.44
CA CYS A 201 13.24 28.25 43.45
C CYS A 201 11.81 28.76 43.33
N HIS A 202 11.00 28.09 42.51
CA HIS A 202 9.61 28.46 42.26
C HIS A 202 9.40 29.95 41.93
N GLY A 203 10.37 30.55 41.25
CA GLY A 203 10.34 31.95 40.84
C GLY A 203 10.85 32.95 41.88
N HIS A 204 11.17 32.57 43.11
CA HIS A 204 11.56 33.46 44.17
C HIS A 204 13.02 33.97 44.07
N GLY A 205 13.84 33.37 43.23
CA GLY A 205 15.25 33.72 43.08
C GLY A 205 16.15 33.24 44.23
N ARG A 206 15.55 32.81 45.35
CA ARG A 206 16.25 32.28 46.53
C ARG A 206 15.72 30.89 46.88
N SER A 207 16.56 30.03 47.43
CA SER A 207 16.21 28.73 48.01
C SER A 207 16.92 28.60 49.34
N ARG A 208 16.20 28.29 50.43
CA ARG A 208 16.74 28.19 51.79
C ARG A 208 17.63 29.38 52.16
N ASN A 209 17.12 30.62 52.00
CA ASN A 209 17.80 31.88 52.24
C ASN A 209 19.08 32.15 51.44
N LYS A 210 19.48 31.24 50.53
CA LYS A 210 20.62 31.42 49.66
C LYS A 210 20.15 31.77 48.22
N ARG A 211 21.00 32.51 47.51
CA ARG A 211 20.78 32.83 46.11
C ARG A 211 20.61 31.53 45.29
N CYS A 212 19.54 31.40 44.54
CA CYS A 212 19.29 30.23 43.74
C CYS A 212 20.38 30.06 42.68
N THR A 213 21.13 28.97 42.71
CA THR A 213 22.21 28.69 41.78
C THR A 213 21.69 28.40 40.38
N SER A 214 20.51 27.78 40.26
CA SER A 214 19.89 27.38 39.02
C SER A 214 19.42 28.53 38.11
N CYS A 215 19.05 29.69 38.71
CA CYS A 215 18.65 30.90 37.98
C CYS A 215 19.53 32.12 38.34
N HIS A 216 20.58 31.90 39.08
CA HIS A 216 21.49 32.95 39.54
C HIS A 216 20.75 34.11 40.21
N GLY A 217 19.74 33.81 41.04
CA GLY A 217 18.95 34.79 41.77
C GLY A 217 17.86 35.51 40.98
N ARG A 218 17.71 35.25 39.65
CA ARG A 218 16.76 35.97 38.79
C ARG A 218 15.31 35.47 38.90
N GLY A 219 15.05 34.32 39.51
CA GLY A 219 13.73 33.69 39.61
C GLY A 219 13.21 33.12 38.29
N ARG A 220 13.81 33.46 37.19
CA ARG A 220 13.45 33.02 35.82
C ARG A 220 14.65 32.46 35.06
N LYS A 221 14.40 31.58 34.13
CA LYS A 221 15.39 31.00 33.22
C LYS A 221 15.02 31.30 31.78
N ARG A 222 16.00 31.42 30.93
CA ARG A 222 15.82 31.52 29.49
C ARG A 222 15.08 30.28 29.01
N CYS A 223 14.05 30.47 28.19
CA CYS A 223 13.33 29.34 27.56
C CYS A 223 14.24 28.63 26.59
N THR A 224 14.52 27.36 26.80
CA THR A 224 15.39 26.56 25.94
C THR A 224 14.72 26.24 24.58
N SER A 225 13.39 26.10 24.58
CA SER A 225 12.65 25.78 23.34
C SER A 225 12.66 26.89 22.29
N CYS A 226 12.74 28.15 22.68
CA CYS A 226 12.82 29.29 21.75
C CYS A 226 14.10 30.10 21.98
N HIS A 227 15.06 29.57 22.71
CA HIS A 227 16.32 30.22 22.99
C HIS A 227 16.18 31.68 23.50
N GLY A 228 15.08 31.94 24.26
CA GLY A 228 14.81 33.24 24.86
C GLY A 228 14.07 34.22 23.96
N HIS A 229 13.78 33.91 22.72
CA HIS A 229 13.14 34.81 21.75
C HIS A 229 11.62 34.98 21.97
N GLY A 230 10.97 34.04 22.65
CA GLY A 230 9.52 34.04 22.84
C GLY A 230 8.75 33.43 21.64
N TYR A 231 9.34 33.38 20.50
CA TYR A 231 8.76 32.88 19.25
C TYR A 231 9.64 31.80 18.65
N LYS A 232 9.04 30.97 17.81
CA LYS A 232 9.70 29.96 16.98
C LYS A 232 9.38 30.22 15.52
N THR A 233 10.23 29.80 14.62
CA THR A 233 9.93 29.77 13.20
C THR A 233 8.67 28.94 12.97
N CYS A 234 7.76 29.43 12.16
CA CYS A 234 6.55 28.69 11.80
C CYS A 234 6.92 27.36 11.13
N SER A 235 6.38 26.27 11.63
CA SER A 235 6.67 24.93 11.09
C SER A 235 6.00 24.65 9.76
N VAL A 236 5.01 25.45 9.36
CA VAL A 236 4.30 25.27 8.07
C VAL A 236 5.00 26.04 6.95
N CYS A 237 5.17 27.34 7.12
CA CYS A 237 5.82 28.16 6.08
C CYS A 237 7.35 28.29 6.24
N HIS A 238 7.94 27.67 7.26
CA HIS A 238 9.38 27.73 7.55
C HIS A 238 9.97 29.15 7.55
N GLY A 239 9.13 30.14 7.90
CA GLY A 239 9.54 31.56 7.96
C GLY A 239 9.25 32.36 6.68
N SER A 240 8.80 31.73 5.60
CA SER A 240 8.52 32.39 4.32
C SER A 240 7.27 33.28 4.35
N GLN A 241 6.44 33.18 5.41
CA GLN A 241 5.21 33.95 5.60
C GLN A 241 4.06 33.52 4.69
N ASN A 242 4.35 33.08 3.47
CA ASN A 242 3.39 32.67 2.45
C ASN A 242 3.52 31.19 2.12
N LEU A 243 2.43 30.65 1.61
CA LEU A 243 2.36 29.28 1.07
C LEU A 243 1.96 29.32 -0.38
N LEU A 244 2.62 28.51 -1.18
CA LEU A 244 2.23 28.20 -2.55
C LEU A 244 1.27 27.03 -2.51
N HIS A 245 0.00 27.27 -2.85
CA HIS A 245 -1.03 26.27 -2.97
C HIS A 245 -1.12 25.79 -4.41
N PHE A 246 -1.42 24.53 -4.62
CA PHE A 246 -1.61 23.92 -5.94
C PHE A 246 -2.42 22.64 -5.81
N ILE A 247 -3.05 22.23 -6.91
CA ILE A 247 -3.68 20.92 -7.00
C ILE A 247 -2.61 19.88 -7.33
N GLN A 248 -2.54 18.83 -6.51
CA GLN A 248 -1.72 17.66 -6.76
C GLN A 248 -2.59 16.53 -7.27
N LEU A 249 -2.31 16.07 -8.48
CA LEU A 249 -2.88 14.85 -9.03
C LEU A 249 -2.02 13.67 -8.56
N THR A 250 -2.67 12.69 -7.94
CA THR A 250 -2.05 11.42 -7.60
C THR A 250 -2.56 10.38 -8.58
N VAL A 251 -1.65 9.79 -9.34
CA VAL A 251 -1.92 8.69 -10.27
C VAL A 251 -1.41 7.41 -9.63
N THR A 252 -2.29 6.46 -9.47
CA THR A 252 -1.97 5.17 -8.85
C THR A 252 -2.21 4.06 -9.85
N TRP A 253 -1.16 3.34 -10.17
CA TRP A 253 -1.23 2.08 -10.91
C TRP A 253 -1.18 0.93 -9.94
N LYS A 254 -2.08 -0.02 -10.13
CA LYS A 254 -2.19 -1.17 -9.26
C LYS A 254 -2.47 -2.44 -10.04
N ASN A 255 -1.78 -3.52 -9.67
CA ASN A 255 -2.05 -4.86 -10.16
C ASN A 255 -2.90 -5.61 -9.14
N ASP A 256 -4.19 -5.74 -9.42
CA ASP A 256 -5.11 -6.50 -8.60
C ASP A 256 -5.11 -7.95 -9.05
N VAL A 257 -4.61 -8.82 -8.18
CA VAL A 257 -4.43 -10.26 -8.44
C VAL A 257 -5.48 -11.05 -7.68
N ALA A 258 -6.17 -11.93 -8.36
CA ALA A 258 -7.08 -12.92 -7.79
C ALA A 258 -6.65 -14.32 -8.21
N ASP A 259 -6.48 -15.21 -7.23
CA ASP A 259 -6.07 -16.60 -7.44
C ASP A 259 -7.20 -17.54 -7.00
N PHE A 260 -7.34 -18.65 -7.74
CA PHE A 260 -8.25 -19.73 -7.38
C PHE A 260 -7.58 -21.08 -7.61
N ILE A 261 -7.77 -21.98 -6.66
CA ILE A 261 -7.33 -23.37 -6.73
C ILE A 261 -8.50 -24.23 -6.28
N PRO A 262 -8.96 -25.21 -7.10
CA PRO A 262 -10.00 -26.14 -6.68
C PRO A 262 -9.59 -26.94 -5.44
N ASP A 263 -10.43 -26.92 -4.40
CA ASP A 263 -10.19 -27.66 -3.15
C ASP A 263 -10.52 -29.15 -3.34
N ARG A 264 -9.49 -29.94 -3.69
CA ARG A 264 -9.62 -31.38 -3.91
C ARG A 264 -8.72 -32.22 -3.00
N GLN A 265 -7.98 -31.57 -2.11
CA GLN A 265 -6.99 -32.24 -1.27
C GLN A 265 -7.22 -31.88 0.22
N PRO A 266 -8.13 -32.58 0.91
CA PRO A 266 -8.50 -32.26 2.29
C PRO A 266 -7.31 -32.33 3.27
N ASP A 267 -6.27 -33.11 2.95
CA ASP A 267 -5.08 -33.27 3.78
C ASP A 267 -3.99 -32.22 3.52
N PHE A 268 -4.20 -31.35 2.54
CA PHE A 268 -3.22 -30.33 2.16
C PHE A 268 -3.80 -28.90 2.31
N PRO A 269 -3.17 -27.99 3.06
CA PRO A 269 -3.67 -26.63 3.24
C PRO A 269 -3.49 -25.76 1.99
N ASP A 270 -4.57 -25.26 1.40
CA ASP A 270 -4.58 -24.45 0.17
C ASP A 270 -3.69 -23.21 0.25
N LYS A 271 -3.62 -22.56 1.43
CA LYS A 271 -2.73 -21.41 1.69
C LYS A 271 -1.24 -21.68 1.41
N LYS A 272 -0.85 -22.94 1.27
CA LYS A 272 0.54 -23.29 0.90
C LYS A 272 0.82 -23.02 -0.57
N PHE A 273 -0.21 -23.13 -1.41
CA PHE A 273 -0.07 -22.84 -2.84
C PHE A 273 0.20 -21.36 -3.13
N GLU A 274 -0.24 -20.43 -2.28
CA GLU A 274 0.04 -18.99 -2.43
C GLU A 274 1.55 -18.66 -2.46
N LYS A 275 2.37 -19.54 -1.91
CA LYS A 275 3.82 -19.31 -1.70
C LYS A 275 4.71 -20.09 -2.66
N VAL A 276 4.15 -20.65 -3.70
CA VAL A 276 4.88 -21.43 -4.70
C VAL A 276 4.46 -21.04 -6.11
N THR A 277 5.34 -21.27 -7.07
CA THR A 277 5.07 -21.10 -8.48
C THR A 277 4.58 -22.39 -9.11
N GLY A 278 3.76 -22.26 -10.14
CA GLY A 278 3.36 -23.33 -11.04
C GLY A 278 4.02 -23.18 -12.40
N ASP A 279 3.82 -24.16 -13.27
CA ASP A 279 4.21 -24.12 -14.67
C ASP A 279 3.04 -23.54 -15.48
N PRO A 280 3.14 -22.31 -16.01
CA PRO A 280 2.06 -21.68 -16.77
C PRO A 280 1.98 -22.34 -18.16
N PHE A 281 0.85 -22.96 -18.46
CA PHE A 281 0.60 -23.58 -19.78
C PHE A 281 -0.48 -22.87 -20.59
N PHE A 282 -1.25 -21.97 -19.98
CA PHE A 282 -2.21 -21.11 -20.62
C PHE A 282 -2.04 -19.69 -20.14
N ILE A 283 -1.87 -18.75 -21.06
CA ILE A 283 -1.76 -17.32 -20.79
C ILE A 283 -2.58 -16.60 -21.85
N ASP A 284 -3.53 -15.79 -21.42
CA ASP A 284 -4.28 -14.88 -22.27
C ASP A 284 -4.17 -13.46 -21.71
N GLU A 285 -3.71 -12.55 -22.54
CA GLU A 285 -3.45 -11.16 -22.16
C GLU A 285 -4.12 -10.20 -23.15
N SER A 286 -5.00 -9.35 -22.64
CA SER A 286 -5.77 -8.40 -23.45
C SER A 286 -6.15 -7.19 -22.60
N VAL A 287 -6.69 -6.13 -23.21
CA VAL A 287 -7.30 -5.01 -22.44
C VAL A 287 -8.40 -5.56 -21.53
N LEU A 288 -9.25 -6.44 -22.08
CA LEU A 288 -10.23 -7.21 -21.33
C LEU A 288 -10.13 -8.66 -21.78
N VAL A 289 -9.95 -9.58 -20.85
CA VAL A 289 -9.93 -11.02 -21.13
C VAL A 289 -11.35 -11.58 -21.10
N TYR A 290 -11.56 -12.68 -21.82
CA TYR A 290 -12.85 -13.37 -21.87
C TYR A 290 -12.82 -14.62 -20.99
N PRO A 291 -13.98 -15.06 -20.46
CA PRO A 291 -14.07 -16.29 -19.69
C PRO A 291 -13.52 -17.49 -20.46
N ILE A 292 -12.78 -18.35 -19.77
CA ILE A 292 -12.20 -19.56 -20.35
C ILE A 292 -13.32 -20.53 -20.69
N GLN A 293 -13.27 -21.08 -21.90
CA GLN A 293 -14.22 -22.08 -22.37
C GLN A 293 -13.48 -23.35 -22.81
N GLY A 294 -14.12 -24.50 -22.59
CA GLY A 294 -13.56 -25.78 -23.05
C GLY A 294 -12.40 -26.34 -22.26
N PHE A 295 -12.10 -25.78 -21.09
CA PHE A 295 -11.12 -26.37 -20.17
C PHE A 295 -11.73 -27.63 -19.51
N PRO A 296 -10.95 -28.73 -19.36
CA PRO A 296 -11.46 -29.98 -18.79
C PRO A 296 -12.05 -29.85 -17.39
N ASP A 297 -11.56 -28.87 -16.61
CA ASP A 297 -12.04 -28.55 -15.29
C ASP A 297 -13.11 -27.44 -15.37
N HIS A 298 -14.38 -27.82 -15.27
CA HIS A 298 -15.51 -26.91 -15.35
C HIS A 298 -15.48 -25.84 -14.25
N GLU A 299 -14.95 -26.17 -13.07
CA GLU A 299 -14.84 -25.23 -11.96
C GLU A 299 -13.92 -24.05 -12.30
N ILE A 300 -12.84 -24.29 -13.04
CA ILE A 300 -11.96 -23.22 -13.57
C ILE A 300 -12.72 -22.31 -14.53
N CYS A 301 -13.56 -22.88 -15.42
CA CYS A 301 -14.38 -22.09 -16.36
C CYS A 301 -15.37 -21.17 -15.62
N ASP A 302 -16.08 -21.73 -14.62
CA ASP A 302 -17.07 -20.99 -13.84
C ASP A 302 -16.41 -19.88 -13.03
N VAL A 303 -15.28 -20.18 -12.40
CA VAL A 303 -14.52 -19.21 -11.60
C VAL A 303 -13.93 -18.11 -12.48
N SER A 304 -13.41 -18.44 -13.68
CA SER A 304 -12.92 -17.43 -14.61
C SER A 304 -14.02 -16.41 -14.94
N THR A 305 -15.23 -16.90 -15.24
CA THR A 305 -16.40 -16.04 -15.51
C THR A 305 -16.74 -15.16 -14.31
N LYS A 306 -16.77 -15.75 -13.13
CA LYS A 306 -17.09 -15.03 -11.89
C LYS A 306 -16.06 -13.94 -11.58
N MET A 307 -14.78 -14.28 -11.59
CA MET A 307 -13.70 -13.34 -11.23
C MET A 307 -13.58 -12.18 -12.24
N ILE A 308 -13.73 -12.45 -13.53
CA ILE A 308 -13.72 -11.41 -14.56
C ILE A 308 -14.87 -10.44 -14.31
N ASN A 309 -16.09 -10.93 -14.07
CA ASN A 309 -17.23 -10.07 -13.77
C ASN A 309 -17.05 -9.29 -12.46
N GLU A 310 -16.49 -9.91 -11.43
CA GLU A 310 -16.20 -9.22 -10.16
C GLU A 310 -15.18 -8.08 -10.36
N HIS A 311 -14.12 -8.30 -11.13
CA HIS A 311 -13.13 -7.27 -11.43
C HIS A 311 -13.72 -6.16 -12.31
N LEU A 312 -14.52 -6.49 -13.32
CA LEU A 312 -15.20 -5.48 -14.15
C LEU A 312 -16.15 -4.62 -13.32
N ASN A 313 -16.95 -5.22 -12.45
CA ASN A 313 -17.88 -4.50 -11.59
C ASN A 313 -17.14 -3.62 -10.57
N ARG A 314 -16.04 -4.11 -10.02
CA ARG A 314 -15.26 -3.39 -9.00
C ARG A 314 -14.49 -2.22 -9.59
N PHE A 315 -13.86 -2.41 -10.75
CA PHE A 315 -12.92 -1.44 -11.30
C PHE A 315 -13.49 -0.60 -12.43
N GLY A 316 -14.53 -1.07 -13.12
CA GLY A 316 -15.05 -0.41 -14.32
C GLY A 316 -15.60 1.00 -14.10
N SER A 317 -16.06 1.33 -12.89
CA SER A 317 -16.59 2.67 -12.54
C SER A 317 -15.57 3.57 -11.82
N THR A 318 -14.56 3.01 -11.19
CA THR A 318 -13.62 3.74 -10.32
C THR A 318 -12.22 3.87 -10.89
N SER A 319 -11.88 3.03 -11.84
CA SER A 319 -10.53 2.90 -12.37
C SER A 319 -10.57 2.70 -13.88
N ARG A 320 -9.51 3.09 -14.56
CA ARG A 320 -9.27 2.69 -15.93
C ARG A 320 -8.56 1.34 -15.94
N ILE A 321 -9.18 0.32 -16.50
CA ILE A 321 -8.51 -0.96 -16.74
C ILE A 321 -7.55 -0.76 -17.92
N LEU A 322 -6.27 -0.93 -17.68
CA LEU A 322 -5.23 -0.81 -18.70
C LEU A 322 -5.00 -2.13 -19.42
N GLN A 323 -4.98 -3.22 -18.66
CA GLN A 323 -4.76 -4.56 -19.17
C GLN A 323 -5.22 -5.62 -18.18
N GLN A 324 -5.67 -6.76 -18.69
CA GLN A 324 -5.93 -7.97 -17.93
C GLN A 324 -5.06 -9.11 -18.45
N ARG A 325 -4.68 -9.99 -17.55
CA ARG A 325 -4.01 -11.25 -17.86
C ARG A 325 -4.65 -12.35 -17.05
N GLN A 326 -5.05 -13.42 -17.72
CA GLN A 326 -5.47 -14.65 -17.07
C GLN A 326 -4.48 -15.77 -17.38
N THR A 327 -4.20 -16.56 -16.38
CA THR A 327 -3.21 -17.63 -16.46
C THR A 327 -3.76 -18.89 -15.82
N ILE A 328 -3.57 -20.05 -16.47
CA ILE A 328 -3.72 -21.34 -15.80
C ILE A 328 -2.34 -21.93 -15.64
N GLU A 329 -1.98 -22.23 -14.41
CA GLU A 329 -0.72 -22.85 -14.04
C GLU A 329 -0.96 -24.26 -13.50
N LEU A 330 -0.10 -25.19 -13.87
CA LEU A 330 -0.01 -26.50 -13.23
C LEU A 330 0.93 -26.38 -12.02
N VAL A 331 0.38 -26.51 -10.83
CA VAL A 331 1.21 -26.56 -9.61
C VAL A 331 1.48 -28.03 -9.29
N PRO A 332 2.74 -28.49 -9.42
CA PRO A 332 3.08 -29.87 -9.12
C PRO A 332 2.84 -30.13 -7.63
N LEU A 333 2.12 -31.21 -7.34
CA LEU A 333 1.87 -31.71 -6.01
C LEU A 333 2.10 -33.22 -5.99
N THR A 334 2.97 -33.69 -5.11
CA THR A 334 3.23 -35.13 -4.94
C THR A 334 2.99 -35.50 -3.49
N HIS A 335 2.11 -36.45 -3.25
CA HIS A 335 1.92 -37.06 -1.94
C HIS A 335 2.88 -38.25 -1.80
N ALA A 336 3.88 -38.11 -0.94
CA ALA A 336 4.89 -39.13 -0.69
C ALA A 336 4.55 -39.94 0.54
N TYR A 337 4.37 -41.24 0.39
CA TYR A 337 4.17 -42.21 1.46
C TYR A 337 5.47 -42.94 1.73
N TYR A 338 5.83 -43.07 2.99
CA TYR A 338 7.08 -43.72 3.41
C TYR A 338 6.94 -44.45 4.75
N THR A 339 7.86 -45.40 4.97
CA THR A 339 8.02 -46.09 6.24
C THR A 339 9.31 -45.66 6.93
N TYR A 340 9.21 -45.56 8.26
CA TYR A 340 10.38 -45.41 9.12
C TYR A 340 10.15 -46.15 10.44
N ASN A 341 11.08 -47.03 10.83
CA ASN A 341 10.97 -47.87 12.01
C ASN A 341 9.64 -48.65 12.09
N GLY A 342 9.16 -49.18 10.98
CA GLY A 342 7.93 -49.99 10.90
C GLY A 342 6.63 -49.20 11.04
N LYS A 343 6.69 -47.84 11.02
CA LYS A 343 5.51 -46.97 11.06
C LYS A 343 5.39 -46.21 9.73
N ASP A 344 4.14 -45.97 9.36
CA ASP A 344 3.79 -45.27 8.12
C ASP A 344 3.65 -43.76 8.38
N TYR A 345 4.19 -42.99 7.45
CA TYR A 345 4.16 -41.52 7.43
C TYR A 345 3.93 -41.03 6.02
N SER A 346 3.52 -39.78 5.88
CA SER A 346 3.44 -39.13 4.59
C SER A 346 3.82 -37.65 4.68
N PHE A 347 4.21 -37.09 3.54
CA PHE A 347 4.40 -35.67 3.35
C PHE A 347 4.07 -35.28 1.92
N PHE A 348 3.86 -34.01 1.70
CA PHE A 348 3.64 -33.43 0.38
C PHE A 348 4.86 -32.67 -0.11
N VAL A 349 5.23 -32.86 -1.37
CA VAL A 349 6.18 -32.03 -2.10
C VAL A 349 5.36 -31.20 -3.08
N TYR A 350 5.51 -29.88 -3.08
CA TYR A 350 4.65 -29.01 -3.87
C TYR A 350 5.40 -27.78 -4.42
N GLY A 351 4.87 -27.28 -5.55
CA GLY A 351 5.44 -26.15 -6.29
C GLY A 351 6.71 -26.50 -7.06
N MET A 352 7.08 -25.62 -7.97
CA MET A 352 8.34 -25.76 -8.74
C MET A 352 9.58 -25.71 -7.82
N GLU A 353 9.44 -25.10 -6.64
CA GLU A 353 10.49 -24.99 -5.63
C GLU A 353 10.66 -26.25 -4.77
N ASN A 354 9.88 -27.30 -5.00
CA ASN A 354 9.89 -28.54 -4.24
C ASN A 354 9.78 -28.30 -2.72
N LYS A 355 8.84 -27.42 -2.30
CA LYS A 355 8.59 -27.20 -0.88
C LYS A 355 7.91 -28.39 -0.26
N VAL A 356 8.11 -28.57 1.05
CA VAL A 356 7.57 -29.70 1.79
C VAL A 356 6.55 -29.24 2.83
N PHE A 357 5.44 -30.00 2.90
CA PHE A 357 4.50 -29.97 3.99
C PHE A 357 4.34 -31.35 4.59
N ALA A 358 4.66 -31.50 5.87
CA ALA A 358 4.48 -32.72 6.64
C ALA A 358 3.62 -32.40 7.87
N ALA A 359 2.41 -32.95 7.92
CA ALA A 359 1.52 -32.80 9.07
C ALA A 359 2.07 -33.56 10.30
N LYS A 360 2.70 -34.71 10.06
CA LYS A 360 3.35 -35.54 11.07
C LYS A 360 4.74 -35.93 10.58
N TYR A 361 5.74 -35.67 11.40
CA TYR A 361 7.12 -36.12 11.15
C TYR A 361 7.62 -36.94 12.36
N PRO A 362 8.34 -38.03 12.15
CA PRO A 362 8.91 -38.80 13.26
C PRO A 362 9.95 -37.97 14.00
N SER A 363 9.53 -37.22 15.01
CA SER A 363 10.42 -36.44 15.86
C SER A 363 10.99 -37.33 16.93
N ALA A 364 12.31 -37.49 16.99
CA ALA A 364 12.99 -38.04 18.13
C ALA A 364 13.10 -36.96 19.24
N CYS A 365 12.00 -36.41 19.71
CA CYS A 365 12.01 -35.65 20.94
C CYS A 365 11.58 -36.56 22.07
N THR A 366 12.46 -37.44 22.49
CA THR A 366 12.44 -37.99 23.83
C THR A 366 13.03 -36.91 24.71
N ILE A 367 12.17 -36.12 25.36
CA ILE A 367 12.56 -35.35 26.53
C ILE A 367 12.83 -36.39 27.61
N LEU A 368 14.09 -36.61 27.96
CA LEU A 368 14.53 -37.25 29.19
C LEU A 368 14.42 -36.22 30.32
#